data_086a119a843d485f48066d6a71b7c9bf
#
_entry.id   086a119a843d485f48066d6a71b7c9bf
#
_cell.length_a   1.000
_cell.length_b   1.000
_cell.length_c   1.000
_cell.angle_alpha   90.00
_cell.angle_beta   90.00
_cell.angle_gamma   90.00
#
_symmetry.space_group_name_H-M   'P 1'
#
loop_
_entity.id
_entity.type
_entity.pdbx_description
1 polymer ?
#
loop_
_entity_poly.entity_id
_entity_poly.type
_entity_poly.pdbx_seq_one_letter_code
_entity_poly.pdbx_strand_id
1 'polypeptide(L)'
;MSGGLDSCVAAAVARQSFDLACFHANYGQRTLRRELAAFRAQAAFFRAARVLEADLLYLGAMGGSSLTDVSRPVPAGEAEPPGIPSTYVPFRNSNLLAAAVAWAEVLGAGMVFIGANVLDNPGYPDCRPVYFEAFDRLIELGTRPETHIRIHTPLIQMDKAGIIRLGLELGAPLELSWSCYQAEELACGQCSSCLLRLKGFAAVGRSDPIPYKR
;
A
#
# COMPACT_ATOMS: atom_id res chain seq x y z
N MET A 1 1.16 5.79 -3.27
CA MET A 1 0.23 4.69 -3.67
C MET A 1 1.07 3.53 -4.19
N SER A 2 0.83 2.30 -3.73
CA SER A 2 1.59 1.10 -4.16
C SER A 2 1.09 0.49 -5.47
N GLY A 3 -0.06 0.89 -5.96
CA GLY A 3 -0.81 0.17 -6.99
C GLY A 3 -1.72 -0.94 -6.43
N GLY A 4 -1.60 -1.26 -5.14
CA GLY A 4 -2.44 -2.23 -4.45
C GLY A 4 -3.84 -1.73 -4.12
N LEU A 5 -4.73 -2.66 -3.73
CA LEU A 5 -6.14 -2.38 -3.42
C LEU A 5 -6.30 -1.35 -2.30
N ASP A 6 -5.60 -1.55 -1.18
CA ASP A 6 -5.77 -0.69 0.00
C ASP A 6 -5.30 0.75 -0.28
N SER A 7 -4.18 0.93 -1.01
CA SER A 7 -3.71 2.25 -1.41
C SER A 7 -4.64 2.94 -2.41
N CYS A 8 -5.32 2.17 -3.26
CA CYS A 8 -6.36 2.65 -4.17
C CYS A 8 -7.57 3.21 -3.38
N VAL A 9 -8.04 2.45 -2.38
CA VAL A 9 -9.18 2.88 -1.55
C VAL A 9 -8.80 4.08 -0.68
N ALA A 10 -7.58 4.12 -0.10
CA ALA A 10 -7.10 5.28 0.63
C ALA A 10 -7.05 6.55 -0.25
N ALA A 11 -6.67 6.41 -1.52
CA ALA A 11 -6.70 7.52 -2.48
C ALA A 11 -8.13 7.95 -2.81
N ALA A 12 -9.09 7.01 -2.92
CA ALA A 12 -10.50 7.33 -3.10
C ALA A 12 -11.07 8.12 -1.90
N VAL A 13 -10.69 7.75 -0.67
CA VAL A 13 -11.04 8.54 0.53
C VAL A 13 -10.44 9.94 0.45
N ALA A 14 -9.16 10.06 0.17
CA ALA A 14 -8.49 11.36 0.08
C ALA A 14 -9.12 12.27 -1.00
N ARG A 15 -9.51 11.69 -2.13
CA ARG A 15 -10.11 12.43 -3.26
C ARG A 15 -11.45 13.08 -2.94
N GLN A 16 -12.15 12.64 -1.87
CA GLN A 16 -13.40 13.28 -1.46
C GLN A 16 -13.21 14.73 -1.01
N SER A 17 -12.01 15.09 -0.53
CA SER A 17 -11.75 16.39 0.10
C SER A 17 -10.50 17.10 -0.42
N PHE A 18 -9.66 16.43 -1.21
CA PHE A 18 -8.35 16.98 -1.61
C PHE A 18 -8.04 16.71 -3.09
N ASP A 19 -7.26 17.57 -3.68
CA ASP A 19 -6.54 17.27 -4.90
C ASP A 19 -5.34 16.38 -4.58
N LEU A 20 -5.12 15.34 -5.41
CA LEU A 20 -4.14 14.31 -5.10
C LEU A 20 -2.79 14.61 -5.74
N ALA A 21 -1.73 14.47 -4.92
CA ALA A 21 -0.38 14.19 -5.36
C ALA A 21 -0.08 12.71 -5.08
N CYS A 22 0.20 11.92 -6.12
CA CYS A 22 0.37 10.47 -6.01
C CYS A 22 1.85 10.10 -6.03
N PHE A 23 2.32 9.47 -4.94
CA PHE A 23 3.68 8.98 -4.78
C PHE A 23 3.73 7.46 -4.90
N HIS A 24 4.68 6.93 -5.68
CA HIS A 24 5.02 5.52 -5.80
C HIS A 24 6.51 5.31 -5.57
N ALA A 25 6.87 4.23 -4.89
CA ALA A 25 8.26 3.85 -4.71
C ALA A 25 8.51 2.41 -5.19
N ASN A 26 9.54 2.26 -6.01
CA ASN A 26 10.14 0.98 -6.37
C ASN A 26 11.18 0.64 -5.32
N TYR A 27 11.05 -0.49 -4.64
CA TYR A 27 12.00 -0.95 -3.63
C TYR A 27 12.59 -2.34 -3.95
N GLY A 28 12.51 -2.76 -5.22
CA GLY A 28 13.00 -4.06 -5.68
C GLY A 28 11.99 -5.20 -5.45
N GLN A 29 10.70 -4.89 -5.31
CA GLN A 29 9.65 -5.89 -5.17
C GLN A 29 9.48 -6.73 -6.43
N ARG A 30 9.11 -8.02 -6.27
CA ARG A 30 8.99 -9.01 -7.35
C ARG A 30 8.04 -8.61 -8.46
N THR A 31 6.96 -7.90 -8.13
CA THR A 31 5.88 -7.50 -9.04
C THR A 31 5.96 -6.02 -9.40
N LEU A 32 7.19 -5.46 -9.41
CA LEU A 32 7.47 -4.05 -9.62
C LEU A 32 6.80 -3.49 -10.88
N ARG A 33 6.92 -4.18 -12.03
CA ARG A 33 6.34 -3.68 -13.30
C ARG A 33 4.83 -3.61 -13.24
N ARG A 34 4.19 -4.62 -12.64
CA ARG A 34 2.74 -4.68 -12.54
C ARG A 34 2.19 -3.68 -11.53
N GLU A 35 2.85 -3.53 -10.38
CA GLU A 35 2.48 -2.54 -9.36
C GLU A 35 2.62 -1.12 -9.90
N LEU A 36 3.71 -0.81 -10.61
CA LEU A 36 3.92 0.48 -11.25
C LEU A 36 2.86 0.77 -12.33
N ALA A 37 2.51 -0.22 -13.16
CA ALA A 37 1.44 -0.07 -14.15
C ALA A 37 0.08 0.19 -13.48
N ALA A 38 -0.24 -0.53 -12.41
CA ALA A 38 -1.44 -0.32 -11.62
C ALA A 38 -1.46 1.08 -10.98
N PHE A 39 -0.34 1.51 -10.39
CA PHE A 39 -0.20 2.86 -9.84
C PHE A 39 -0.49 3.96 -10.89
N ARG A 40 0.14 3.87 -12.06
CA ARG A 40 -0.06 4.83 -13.15
C ARG A 40 -1.50 4.89 -13.62
N ALA A 41 -2.16 3.73 -13.77
CA ALA A 41 -3.56 3.66 -14.14
C ALA A 41 -4.47 4.28 -13.08
N GLN A 42 -4.23 4.01 -11.79
CA GLN A 42 -4.96 4.61 -10.67
C GLN A 42 -4.73 6.12 -10.58
N ALA A 43 -3.49 6.59 -10.72
CA ALA A 43 -3.17 8.02 -10.70
C ALA A 43 -3.88 8.78 -11.84
N ALA A 44 -3.94 8.18 -13.03
CA ALA A 44 -4.69 8.72 -14.17
C ALA A 44 -6.20 8.74 -13.90
N PHE A 45 -6.77 7.65 -13.37
CA PHE A 45 -8.20 7.58 -13.00
C PHE A 45 -8.59 8.69 -12.01
N PHE A 46 -7.79 8.87 -10.96
CA PHE A 46 -8.01 9.92 -9.95
C PHE A 46 -7.67 11.33 -10.43
N ARG A 47 -7.12 11.47 -11.65
CA ARG A 47 -6.66 12.76 -12.19
C ARG A 47 -5.69 13.46 -11.25
N ALA A 48 -4.68 12.73 -10.77
CA ALA A 48 -3.71 13.25 -9.84
C ALA A 48 -3.04 14.53 -10.38
N ALA A 49 -3.04 15.59 -9.58
CA ALA A 49 -2.45 16.88 -9.96
C ALA A 49 -0.92 16.81 -10.09
N ARG A 50 -0.29 15.89 -9.34
CA ARG A 50 1.16 15.63 -9.38
C ARG A 50 1.39 14.13 -9.21
N VAL A 51 2.43 13.62 -9.86
CA VAL A 51 2.85 12.21 -9.76
C VAL A 51 4.36 12.19 -9.54
N LEU A 52 4.81 11.38 -8.58
CA LEU A 52 6.22 11.11 -8.33
C LEU A 52 6.45 9.61 -8.24
N GLU A 53 7.36 9.10 -9.05
CA GLU A 53 7.90 7.75 -8.99
C GLU A 53 9.34 7.84 -8.46
N ALA A 54 9.66 7.08 -7.41
CA ALA A 54 10.98 7.10 -6.80
C ALA A 54 11.56 5.70 -6.68
N ASP A 55 12.88 5.59 -6.78
CA ASP A 55 13.61 4.35 -6.61
C ASP A 55 14.24 4.29 -5.22
N LEU A 56 13.80 3.32 -4.42
CA LEU A 56 14.35 2.95 -3.12
C LEU A 56 14.97 1.54 -3.18
N LEU A 57 15.66 1.24 -4.29
CA LEU A 57 16.18 -0.10 -4.62
C LEU A 57 17.13 -0.66 -3.55
N TYR A 58 17.78 0.19 -2.78
CA TYR A 58 18.62 -0.21 -1.64
C TYR A 58 17.85 -1.05 -0.61
N LEU A 59 16.53 -0.89 -0.46
CA LEU A 59 15.73 -1.73 0.44
C LEU A 59 15.71 -3.19 -0.03
N GLY A 60 15.62 -3.42 -1.33
CA GLY A 60 15.76 -4.74 -1.91
C GLY A 60 17.17 -5.31 -1.76
N ALA A 61 18.19 -4.48 -1.97
CA ALA A 61 19.60 -4.88 -1.84
C ALA A 61 19.98 -5.26 -0.40
N MET A 62 19.33 -4.69 0.61
CA MET A 62 19.51 -5.08 2.02
C MET A 62 18.99 -6.49 2.31
N GLY A 63 18.05 -7.00 1.51
CA GLY A 63 17.46 -8.32 1.68
C GLY A 63 16.49 -8.42 2.86
N GLY A 64 16.35 -9.64 3.39
CA GLY A 64 15.53 -9.89 4.59
C GLY A 64 14.05 -10.20 4.32
N SER A 65 13.54 -10.03 3.10
CA SER A 65 12.13 -10.26 2.77
C SER A 65 11.96 -11.14 1.54
N SER A 66 10.96 -12.03 1.57
CA SER A 66 10.53 -12.81 0.40
C SER A 66 9.91 -11.96 -0.72
N LEU A 67 9.56 -10.70 -0.46
CA LEU A 67 9.07 -9.79 -1.49
C LEU A 67 10.19 -9.20 -2.37
N THR A 68 11.41 -9.14 -1.88
CA THR A 68 12.56 -8.55 -2.59
C THR A 68 13.63 -9.56 -2.95
N ASP A 69 13.71 -10.68 -2.23
CA ASP A 69 14.68 -11.75 -2.46
C ASP A 69 14.01 -12.92 -3.20
N VAL A 70 14.33 -13.09 -4.49
CA VAL A 70 13.76 -14.15 -5.33
C VAL A 70 14.17 -15.57 -4.91
N SER A 71 15.26 -15.73 -4.16
CA SER A 71 15.70 -17.02 -3.63
C SER A 71 14.80 -17.51 -2.48
N ARG A 72 14.06 -16.62 -1.82
CA ARG A 72 13.16 -16.95 -0.73
C ARG A 72 11.74 -17.15 -1.27
N PRO A 73 11.11 -18.31 -1.07
CA PRO A 73 9.74 -18.52 -1.54
C PRO A 73 8.77 -17.55 -0.82
N VAL A 74 7.82 -17.00 -1.58
CA VAL A 74 6.66 -16.33 -0.99
C VAL A 74 5.73 -17.41 -0.44
N PRO A 75 5.32 -17.37 0.83
CA PRO A 75 4.45 -18.38 1.40
C PRO A 75 3.15 -18.53 0.63
N ALA A 76 2.71 -19.77 0.43
CA ALA A 76 1.37 -20.10 -0.05
C ALA A 76 0.47 -20.39 1.17
N GLY A 77 -0.79 -19.98 1.07
CA GLY A 77 -1.77 -20.19 2.15
C GLY A 77 -2.04 -18.93 2.99
N GLU A 78 -3.05 -19.06 3.88
CA GLU A 78 -3.50 -17.96 4.74
C GLU A 78 -2.66 -17.80 6.01
N ALA A 79 -2.01 -18.86 6.45
CA ALA A 79 -1.35 -18.89 7.75
C ALA A 79 0.17 -18.83 7.60
N GLU A 80 0.76 -17.67 7.90
CA GLU A 80 2.16 -17.63 8.31
C GLU A 80 2.26 -17.99 9.81
N PRO A 81 3.40 -18.56 10.25
CA PRO A 81 3.64 -18.80 11.67
C PRO A 81 3.45 -17.52 12.50
N PRO A 82 3.09 -17.61 13.78
CA PRO A 82 3.04 -16.44 14.66
C PRO A 82 4.36 -15.67 14.64
N GLY A 83 4.30 -14.37 14.47
CA GLY A 83 5.48 -13.51 14.43
C GLY A 83 5.49 -12.54 13.26
N ILE A 84 6.69 -12.11 12.88
CA ILE A 84 6.89 -11.22 11.74
C ILE A 84 6.90 -12.06 10.45
N PRO A 85 5.97 -11.79 9.49
CA PRO A 85 5.90 -12.53 8.24
C PRO A 85 7.18 -12.42 7.41
N SER A 86 7.50 -13.46 6.62
CA SER A 86 8.66 -13.43 5.70
C SER A 86 8.52 -12.37 4.60
N THR A 87 7.31 -11.91 4.34
CA THR A 87 6.96 -10.82 3.42
C THR A 87 7.21 -9.43 3.99
N TYR A 88 7.52 -9.30 5.29
CA TYR A 88 7.89 -8.02 5.88
C TYR A 88 9.22 -7.53 5.29
N VAL A 89 9.22 -6.34 4.72
CA VAL A 89 10.44 -5.63 4.31
C VAL A 89 10.84 -4.73 5.48
N PRO A 90 12.01 -4.94 6.11
CA PRO A 90 12.40 -4.21 7.30
C PRO A 90 12.33 -2.69 7.13
N PHE A 91 11.55 -2.05 8.00
CA PHE A 91 11.42 -0.58 8.09
C PHE A 91 10.97 0.10 6.79
N ARG A 92 10.28 -0.64 5.89
CA ARG A 92 9.87 -0.14 4.57
C ARG A 92 8.93 1.05 4.68
N ASN A 93 7.89 0.99 5.52
CA ASN A 93 6.92 2.08 5.64
C ASN A 93 7.59 3.37 6.13
N SER A 94 8.62 3.30 6.97
CA SER A 94 9.40 4.48 7.38
C SER A 94 10.11 5.14 6.21
N ASN A 95 10.73 4.36 5.32
CA ASN A 95 11.39 4.89 4.14
C ASN A 95 10.38 5.51 3.15
N LEU A 96 9.22 4.85 2.95
CA LEU A 96 8.15 5.37 2.11
C LEU A 96 7.59 6.68 2.67
N LEU A 97 7.33 6.73 3.97
CA LEU A 97 6.79 7.92 4.64
C LEU A 97 7.81 9.05 4.65
N ALA A 98 9.09 8.78 4.92
CA ALA A 98 10.13 9.81 4.88
C ALA A 98 10.21 10.49 3.51
N ALA A 99 10.19 9.70 2.42
CA ALA A 99 10.19 10.24 1.06
C ALA A 99 8.88 10.99 0.75
N ALA A 100 7.73 10.47 1.17
CA ALA A 100 6.44 11.10 0.95
C ALA A 100 6.31 12.43 1.72
N VAL A 101 6.79 12.49 2.97
CA VAL A 101 6.80 13.70 3.80
C VAL A 101 7.73 14.76 3.22
N ALA A 102 8.93 14.38 2.78
CA ALA A 102 9.85 15.31 2.13
C ALA A 102 9.22 15.94 0.87
N TRP A 103 8.52 15.10 0.06
CA TRP A 103 7.81 15.62 -1.11
C TRP A 103 6.57 16.46 -0.74
N ALA A 104 5.82 16.05 0.28
CA ALA A 104 4.68 16.82 0.80
C ALA A 104 5.10 18.23 1.27
N GLU A 105 6.25 18.34 1.95
CA GLU A 105 6.82 19.61 2.37
C GLU A 105 7.17 20.50 1.17
N VAL A 106 7.76 19.94 0.11
CA VAL A 106 8.06 20.67 -1.13
C VAL A 106 6.78 21.17 -1.82
N LEU A 107 5.70 20.37 -1.76
CA LEU A 107 4.41 20.72 -2.36
C LEU A 107 3.55 21.67 -1.50
N GLY A 108 3.90 21.87 -0.25
CA GLY A 108 3.05 22.55 0.74
C GLY A 108 1.79 21.76 1.07
N ALA A 109 1.83 20.41 0.95
CA ALA A 109 0.70 19.56 1.27
C ALA A 109 0.60 19.33 2.79
N GLY A 110 -0.61 19.43 3.34
CA GLY A 110 -0.84 19.28 4.78
C GLY A 110 -1.12 17.84 5.22
N MET A 111 -1.24 16.87 4.28
CA MET A 111 -1.66 15.52 4.65
C MET A 111 -1.02 14.45 3.75
N VAL A 112 -0.59 13.36 4.38
CA VAL A 112 -0.09 12.14 3.70
C VAL A 112 -1.03 10.98 4.01
N PHE A 113 -1.70 10.45 3.00
CA PHE A 113 -2.56 9.28 3.12
C PHE A 113 -1.79 8.00 2.85
N ILE A 114 -1.96 6.99 3.71
CA ILE A 114 -1.39 5.65 3.51
C ILE A 114 -2.46 4.57 3.74
N GLY A 115 -2.52 3.59 2.84
CA GLY A 115 -3.46 2.46 2.90
C GLY A 115 -2.99 1.33 3.82
N ALA A 116 -2.44 1.67 4.98
CA ALA A 116 -2.07 0.67 5.98
C ALA A 116 -3.31 0.18 6.74
N ASN A 117 -3.32 -1.12 7.08
CA ASN A 117 -4.30 -1.69 8.01
C ASN A 117 -3.61 -2.72 8.92
N VAL A 118 -4.07 -2.85 10.16
CA VAL A 118 -3.48 -3.74 11.17
C VAL A 118 -4.14 -5.11 11.15
N LEU A 119 -5.39 -5.22 10.71
CA LEU A 119 -6.14 -6.48 10.77
C LEU A 119 -5.66 -7.50 9.76
N ASP A 120 -5.29 -7.06 8.55
CA ASP A 120 -4.74 -7.94 7.52
C ASP A 120 -3.23 -8.17 7.66
N ASN A 121 -2.57 -7.33 8.45
CA ASN A 121 -1.11 -7.34 8.62
C ASN A 121 -0.70 -7.31 10.11
N PRO A 122 -1.20 -8.22 10.95
CA PRO A 122 -0.98 -8.15 12.40
C PRO A 122 0.49 -8.32 12.82
N GLY A 123 1.31 -8.95 11.97
CA GLY A 123 2.73 -9.16 12.21
C GLY A 123 3.65 -8.01 11.74
N TYR A 124 3.12 -6.96 11.11
CA TYR A 124 3.96 -5.86 10.60
C TYR A 124 4.11 -4.77 11.65
N PRO A 125 5.32 -4.55 12.20
CA PRO A 125 5.54 -3.53 13.25
C PRO A 125 5.20 -2.12 12.81
N ASP A 126 5.42 -1.81 11.52
CA ASP A 126 5.23 -0.51 10.87
C ASP A 126 3.82 -0.31 10.27
N CYS A 127 2.83 -1.14 10.70
CA CYS A 127 1.42 -0.97 10.39
C CYS A 127 0.55 -0.67 11.63
N ARG A 128 1.15 -0.58 12.83
CA ARG A 128 0.43 -0.34 14.08
C ARG A 128 0.05 1.14 14.25
N PRO A 129 -1.11 1.47 14.86
CA PRO A 129 -1.50 2.88 15.12
C PRO A 129 -0.42 3.68 15.85
N VAL A 130 0.16 3.14 16.92
CA VAL A 130 1.22 3.79 17.69
C VAL A 130 2.47 4.13 16.85
N TYR A 131 2.73 3.37 15.78
CA TYR A 131 3.81 3.68 14.86
C TYR A 131 3.54 4.97 14.08
N PHE A 132 2.32 5.18 13.59
CA PHE A 132 1.94 6.40 12.87
C PHE A 132 1.88 7.62 13.77
N GLU A 133 1.43 7.47 15.02
CA GLU A 133 1.47 8.53 16.05
C GLU A 133 2.91 8.98 16.31
N ALA A 134 3.84 8.03 16.46
CA ALA A 134 5.26 8.33 16.63
C ALA A 134 5.85 9.01 15.38
N PHE A 135 5.42 8.59 14.19
CA PHE A 135 5.88 9.19 12.94
C PHE A 135 5.34 10.63 12.76
N ASP A 136 4.10 10.91 13.14
CA ASP A 136 3.55 12.28 13.18
C ASP A 136 4.40 13.18 14.08
N ARG A 137 4.82 12.66 15.25
CA ARG A 137 5.72 13.40 16.13
C ARG A 137 7.09 13.63 15.49
N LEU A 138 7.61 12.65 14.76
CA LEU A 138 8.85 12.81 14.00
C LEU A 138 8.73 13.92 12.93
N ILE A 139 7.60 13.98 12.23
CA ILE A 139 7.34 15.03 11.23
C ILE A 139 7.38 16.42 11.89
N GLU A 140 6.69 16.60 13.02
CA GLU A 140 6.68 17.87 13.76
C GLU A 140 8.08 18.35 14.16
N LEU A 141 8.97 17.42 14.51
CA LEU A 141 10.34 17.72 14.93
C LEU A 141 11.33 17.86 13.77
N GLY A 142 11.04 17.23 12.65
CA GLY A 142 11.99 17.05 11.55
C GLY A 142 11.70 17.88 10.30
N THR A 143 10.59 18.63 10.27
CA THR A 143 10.23 19.54 9.17
C THR A 143 10.39 21.00 9.57
N ARG A 144 10.22 21.93 8.62
CA ARG A 144 10.31 23.36 8.89
C ARG A 144 9.23 23.79 9.90
N PRO A 145 9.47 24.83 10.72
CA PRO A 145 8.50 25.28 11.75
C PRO A 145 7.10 25.61 11.21
N GLU A 146 7.03 26.10 9.97
CA GLU A 146 5.77 26.43 9.29
C GLU A 146 5.10 25.25 8.62
N THR A 147 5.75 24.08 8.61
CA THR A 147 5.21 22.86 7.99
C THR A 147 4.25 22.14 8.93
N HIS A 148 3.04 21.87 8.44
CA HIS A 148 2.00 21.17 9.20
C HIS A 148 1.50 19.96 8.41
N ILE A 149 2.28 18.87 8.38
CA ILE A 149 1.94 17.62 7.71
C ILE A 149 1.47 16.60 8.75
N ARG A 150 0.37 15.87 8.43
CA ARG A 150 -0.14 14.75 9.23
C ARG A 150 -0.29 13.50 8.38
N ILE A 151 -0.06 12.35 9.00
CA ILE A 151 -0.33 11.05 8.37
C ILE A 151 -1.79 10.68 8.64
N HIS A 152 -2.49 10.29 7.59
CA HIS A 152 -3.85 9.78 7.68
C HIS A 152 -3.90 8.32 7.23
N THR A 153 -4.42 7.46 8.11
CA THR A 153 -4.54 6.01 7.91
C THR A 153 -6.01 5.59 7.90
N PRO A 154 -6.79 5.92 6.85
CA PRO A 154 -8.25 5.78 6.86
C PRO A 154 -8.73 4.33 6.99
N LEU A 155 -7.86 3.35 6.72
CA LEU A 155 -8.18 1.93 6.67
C LEU A 155 -7.63 1.15 7.87
N ILE A 156 -7.01 1.81 8.84
CA ILE A 156 -6.12 1.18 9.84
C ILE A 156 -6.82 0.06 10.64
N GLN A 157 -8.12 0.18 10.91
CA GLN A 157 -8.91 -0.79 11.66
C GLN A 157 -9.97 -1.50 10.82
N MET A 158 -9.83 -1.47 9.49
CA MET A 158 -10.76 -2.16 8.60
C MET A 158 -10.23 -3.53 8.19
N ASP A 159 -11.11 -4.52 8.13
CA ASP A 159 -10.82 -5.79 7.46
C ASP A 159 -10.94 -5.64 5.92
N LYS A 160 -10.48 -6.65 5.19
CA LYS A 160 -10.49 -6.59 3.72
C LYS A 160 -11.89 -6.41 3.13
N ALA A 161 -12.92 -6.98 3.74
CA ALA A 161 -14.30 -6.82 3.31
C ALA A 161 -14.79 -5.37 3.49
N GLY A 162 -14.47 -4.75 4.63
CA GLY A 162 -14.75 -3.34 4.90
C GLY A 162 -14.05 -2.40 3.93
N ILE A 163 -12.77 -2.66 3.64
CA ILE A 163 -11.99 -1.88 2.67
C ILE A 163 -12.60 -1.98 1.26
N ILE A 164 -12.98 -3.20 0.83
CA ILE A 164 -13.60 -3.39 -0.50
C ILE A 164 -14.96 -2.70 -0.56
N ARG A 165 -15.80 -2.83 0.48
CA ARG A 165 -17.12 -2.16 0.54
C ARG A 165 -16.94 -0.65 0.43
N LEU A 166 -16.06 -0.05 1.21
CA LEU A 166 -15.76 1.37 1.14
C LEU A 166 -15.26 1.78 -0.27
N GLY A 167 -14.38 0.97 -0.86
CA GLY A 167 -13.89 1.21 -2.22
C GLY A 167 -15.01 1.21 -3.26
N LEU A 168 -15.96 0.26 -3.17
CA LEU A 168 -17.14 0.20 -4.05
C LEU A 168 -18.06 1.40 -3.85
N GLU A 169 -18.31 1.81 -2.62
CA GLU A 169 -19.12 2.98 -2.27
C GLU A 169 -18.54 4.28 -2.82
N LEU A 170 -17.23 4.42 -2.78
CA LEU A 170 -16.49 5.59 -3.28
C LEU A 170 -16.19 5.54 -4.79
N GLY A 171 -16.55 4.46 -5.47
CA GLY A 171 -16.24 4.28 -6.90
C GLY A 171 -14.74 4.15 -7.17
N ALA A 172 -13.98 3.57 -6.23
CA ALA A 172 -12.56 3.30 -6.43
C ALA A 172 -12.35 2.28 -7.56
N PRO A 173 -11.36 2.45 -8.44
CA PRO A 173 -11.11 1.55 -9.57
C PRO A 173 -10.39 0.28 -9.12
N LEU A 174 -11.11 -0.61 -8.40
CA LEU A 174 -10.54 -1.82 -7.80
C LEU A 174 -9.99 -2.79 -8.84
N GLU A 175 -10.51 -2.76 -10.06
CA GLU A 175 -10.02 -3.52 -11.23
C GLU A 175 -8.65 -3.07 -11.70
N LEU A 176 -8.25 -1.83 -11.43
CA LEU A 176 -6.91 -1.31 -11.75
C LEU A 176 -5.88 -1.62 -10.67
N SER A 177 -6.27 -2.25 -9.56
CA SER A 177 -5.36 -2.55 -8.46
C SER A 177 -4.71 -3.92 -8.61
N TRP A 178 -3.49 -4.08 -8.05
CA TRP A 178 -2.77 -5.35 -8.07
C TRP A 178 -2.27 -5.72 -6.68
N SER A 179 -2.53 -6.95 -6.26
CA SER A 179 -2.18 -7.42 -4.91
C SER A 179 -1.29 -8.66 -4.91
N CYS A 180 -1.17 -9.39 -6.03
CA CYS A 180 -0.38 -10.61 -6.07
C CYS A 180 1.11 -10.33 -5.82
N TYR A 181 1.73 -11.10 -4.92
CA TYR A 181 3.15 -10.99 -4.59
C TYR A 181 4.09 -11.74 -5.54
N GLN A 182 3.55 -12.59 -6.45
CA GLN A 182 4.36 -13.55 -7.20
C GLN A 182 4.27 -13.38 -8.72
N ALA A 183 3.18 -12.84 -9.24
CA ALA A 183 2.89 -12.84 -10.66
C ALA A 183 2.46 -11.47 -11.15
N GLU A 184 2.75 -11.15 -12.41
CA GLU A 184 2.50 -9.82 -13.00
C GLU A 184 1.38 -9.84 -14.06
N GLU A 185 1.04 -10.99 -14.66
CA GLU A 185 0.01 -11.09 -15.69
C GLU A 185 -1.34 -11.60 -15.14
N LEU A 186 -1.32 -12.80 -14.56
CA LEU A 186 -2.46 -13.40 -13.89
C LEU A 186 -2.12 -13.60 -12.41
N ALA A 187 -2.93 -13.11 -11.51
CA ALA A 187 -2.71 -13.27 -10.08
C ALA A 187 -2.65 -14.75 -9.70
N CYS A 188 -1.74 -15.14 -8.80
CA CYS A 188 -1.50 -16.57 -8.52
C CYS A 188 -2.65 -17.26 -7.78
N GLY A 189 -3.52 -16.50 -7.09
CA GLY A 189 -4.63 -17.05 -6.30
C GLY A 189 -4.24 -17.79 -5.02
N GLN A 190 -2.94 -17.88 -4.69
CA GLN A 190 -2.43 -18.76 -3.63
C GLN A 190 -1.61 -18.04 -2.56
N CYS A 191 -0.99 -16.89 -2.86
CA CYS A 191 -0.29 -16.11 -1.84
C CYS A 191 -1.28 -15.46 -0.87
N SER A 192 -0.84 -15.17 0.34
CA SER A 192 -1.67 -14.58 1.41
C SER A 192 -2.46 -13.35 0.93
N SER A 193 -1.83 -12.46 0.17
CA SER A 193 -2.50 -11.26 -0.36
C SER A 193 -3.62 -11.60 -1.37
N CYS A 194 -3.43 -12.60 -2.25
CA CYS A 194 -4.49 -13.06 -3.14
C CYS A 194 -5.65 -13.67 -2.37
N LEU A 195 -5.37 -14.53 -1.37
CA LEU A 195 -6.40 -15.19 -0.56
C LEU A 195 -7.21 -14.19 0.25
N LEU A 196 -6.54 -13.22 0.91
CA LEU A 196 -7.22 -12.14 1.62
C LEU A 196 -8.13 -11.33 0.70
N ARG A 197 -7.65 -11.00 -0.50
CA ARG A 197 -8.41 -10.25 -1.50
C ARG A 197 -9.64 -11.03 -1.98
N LEU A 198 -9.47 -12.29 -2.38
CA LEU A 198 -10.57 -13.17 -2.82
C LEU A 198 -11.62 -13.35 -1.72
N LYS A 199 -11.19 -13.60 -0.47
CA LYS A 199 -12.06 -13.71 0.69
C LYS A 199 -12.84 -12.42 0.95
N GLY A 200 -12.17 -11.27 0.85
CA GLY A 200 -12.80 -9.96 1.01
C GLY A 200 -13.89 -9.70 -0.04
N PHE A 201 -13.63 -9.98 -1.33
CA PHE A 201 -14.63 -9.85 -2.39
C PHE A 201 -15.81 -10.82 -2.18
N ALA A 202 -15.54 -12.08 -1.84
CA ALA A 202 -16.59 -13.06 -1.54
C ALA A 202 -17.48 -12.61 -0.37
N ALA A 203 -16.89 -12.06 0.70
CA ALA A 203 -17.63 -11.57 1.88
C ALA A 203 -18.57 -10.38 1.58
N VAL A 204 -18.31 -9.63 0.51
CA VAL A 204 -19.21 -8.56 0.04
C VAL A 204 -20.12 -9.00 -1.11
N GLY A 205 -20.15 -10.30 -1.42
CA GLY A 205 -21.02 -10.86 -2.48
C GLY A 205 -20.62 -10.45 -3.90
N ARG A 206 -19.33 -10.19 -4.14
CA ARG A 206 -18.80 -9.78 -5.44
C ARG A 206 -17.69 -10.71 -5.89
N SER A 207 -17.51 -10.83 -7.20
CA SER A 207 -16.31 -11.44 -7.78
C SER A 207 -15.19 -10.41 -7.85
N ASP A 208 -13.97 -10.87 -7.59
CA ASP A 208 -12.80 -10.01 -7.78
C ASP A 208 -12.63 -9.68 -9.28
N PRO A 209 -12.50 -8.41 -9.66
CA PRO A 209 -12.39 -8.01 -11.06
C PRO A 209 -11.04 -8.30 -11.72
N ILE A 210 -9.98 -8.66 -10.97
CA ILE A 210 -8.68 -8.97 -11.59
C ILE A 210 -8.60 -10.43 -12.05
N PRO A 211 -7.77 -10.73 -13.08
CA PRO A 211 -7.64 -12.11 -13.59
C PRO A 211 -6.73 -12.96 -12.70
N TYR A 212 -7.10 -14.23 -12.50
CA TYR A 212 -6.36 -15.23 -11.75
C TYR A 212 -5.91 -16.40 -12.63
N LYS A 213 -4.79 -17.03 -12.25
CA LYS A 213 -4.42 -18.34 -12.80
C LYS A 213 -5.50 -19.36 -12.42
N ARG A 214 -5.88 -20.18 -13.39
CA ARG A 214 -6.80 -21.31 -13.19
C ARG A 214 -6.07 -22.51 -12.59
#